data_8ab5123306f6563f3634481561f8ee17
#
_entry.id   8ab5123306f6563f3634481561f8ee17
#
_cell.length_a   1.000
_cell.length_b   1.000
_cell.length_c   1.000
_cell.angle_alpha   90.00
_cell.angle_beta   90.00
_cell.angle_gamma   90.00
#
_symmetry.space_group_name_H-M   'P 1'
#
loop_
_entity.id
_entity.type
_entity.pdbx_description
1 polymer ?
#
loop_
_entity_poly.entity_id
_entity_poly.type
_entity_poly.pdbx_seq_one_letter_code
_entity_poly.pdbx_strand_id
1 'polypeptide(L)'
;MSCKIKAYRKCLLAIPLAVLFHLDCFHKTEPDLIGTLNDFLIRSFFDQRTYSTAGQHALLLAFESMAIFLFFSFIWGADIYREMHTRGIYVVTRVRHKGWWIAELVGKLAKEAAVFSILYSGVTLFLWKMYTKMPFNGESPFAFFLVAFFLFLTSFLLALLVNGICIYTSVKTGSICGTFVLLALVMEVIGYDQIPGLGRIYVLHYLNPLFLCNLFYEKSPDVVAGWLVYYIFLGLAATAIFCICVKQTEIRLVQEDR
;
A
#
# COMPACT_ATOMS: atom_id res chain seq x y z
N MET A 1 -28.84 3.33 8.15
CA MET A 1 -27.63 2.78 8.77
C MET A 1 -27.07 1.55 8.06
N SER A 2 -27.88 0.72 7.43
CA SER A 2 -27.48 -0.54 6.74
C SER A 2 -26.52 -0.37 5.53
N CYS A 3 -26.59 0.73 4.79
CA CYS A 3 -25.79 0.90 3.56
C CYS A 3 -24.32 1.23 3.82
N LYS A 4 -24.00 1.94 4.93
CA LYS A 4 -22.62 2.30 5.28
C LYS A 4 -21.81 1.10 5.78
N ILE A 5 -22.45 0.13 6.44
CA ILE A 5 -21.78 -1.08 6.95
C ILE A 5 -21.35 -2.00 5.80
N LYS A 6 -22.10 -2.02 4.68
CA LYS A 6 -21.74 -2.84 3.50
C LYS A 6 -20.44 -2.37 2.84
N ALA A 7 -20.13 -1.07 2.87
CA ALA A 7 -18.93 -0.51 2.23
C ALA A 7 -17.63 -1.03 2.87
N TYR A 8 -17.59 -1.20 4.18
CA TYR A 8 -16.39 -1.63 4.89
C TYR A 8 -16.28 -3.16 5.10
N ARG A 9 -17.25 -3.93 4.60
CA ARG A 9 -17.22 -5.40 4.72
C ARG A 9 -15.96 -6.01 4.10
N LYS A 10 -15.51 -5.48 2.99
CA LYS A 10 -14.27 -5.91 2.34
C LYS A 10 -13.04 -5.66 3.25
N CYS A 11 -13.01 -4.57 4.01
CA CYS A 11 -11.89 -4.23 4.89
C CYS A 11 -11.73 -5.23 6.05
N LEU A 12 -12.79 -5.93 6.45
CA LEU A 12 -12.70 -6.99 7.46
C LEU A 12 -11.81 -8.16 7.01
N LEU A 13 -11.57 -8.31 5.71
CA LEU A 13 -10.62 -9.29 5.17
C LEU A 13 -9.16 -9.02 5.61
N ALA A 14 -8.87 -7.81 6.10
CA ALA A 14 -7.59 -7.50 6.73
C ALA A 14 -7.29 -8.40 7.94
N ILE A 15 -8.33 -8.78 8.69
CA ILE A 15 -8.20 -9.58 9.92
C ILE A 15 -7.66 -10.99 9.64
N PRO A 16 -8.33 -11.84 8.85
CA PRO A 16 -7.82 -13.16 8.54
C PRO A 16 -6.49 -13.12 7.79
N LEU A 17 -6.25 -12.10 6.97
CA LEU A 17 -5.01 -11.91 6.26
C LEU A 17 -3.85 -11.65 7.25
N ALA A 18 -4.04 -10.73 8.20
CA ALA A 18 -3.07 -10.45 9.24
C ALA A 18 -2.76 -11.69 10.09
N VAL A 19 -3.79 -12.47 10.45
CA VAL A 19 -3.61 -13.72 11.21
C VAL A 19 -2.77 -14.72 10.41
N LEU A 20 -3.09 -14.95 9.14
CA LEU A 20 -2.38 -15.92 8.30
C LEU A 20 -0.90 -15.56 8.14
N PHE A 21 -0.59 -14.29 7.82
CA PHE A 21 0.79 -13.88 7.63
C PHE A 21 1.61 -13.87 8.91
N HIS A 22 1.00 -13.51 10.04
CA HIS A 22 1.76 -13.43 11.29
C HIS A 22 1.90 -14.77 12.00
N LEU A 23 1.01 -15.72 11.82
CA LEU A 23 1.22 -17.09 12.32
C LEU A 23 2.47 -17.72 11.70
N ASP A 24 2.75 -17.47 10.42
CA ASP A 24 3.95 -17.96 9.77
C ASP A 24 5.22 -17.24 10.26
N CYS A 25 5.15 -15.94 10.45
CA CYS A 25 6.24 -15.15 11.05
C CYS A 25 6.61 -15.64 12.46
N PHE A 26 5.65 -15.98 13.30
CA PHE A 26 5.89 -16.45 14.66
C PHE A 26 6.59 -17.82 14.69
N HIS A 27 6.35 -18.67 13.71
CA HIS A 27 7.05 -19.96 13.62
C HIS A 27 8.50 -19.84 13.15
N LYS A 28 8.84 -18.77 12.43
CA LYS A 28 10.17 -18.57 11.83
C LYS A 28 11.10 -17.68 12.65
N THR A 29 10.57 -16.92 13.60
CA THR A 29 11.37 -15.95 14.36
C THR A 29 11.63 -16.47 15.78
N GLU A 30 12.90 -16.62 16.12
CA GLU A 30 13.30 -16.90 17.50
C GLU A 30 12.92 -15.71 18.39
N PRO A 31 12.13 -15.90 19.47
CA PRO A 31 11.68 -14.81 20.34
C PRO A 31 12.81 -14.01 20.95
N ASP A 32 13.96 -14.64 21.15
CA ASP A 32 15.14 -14.06 21.81
C ASP A 32 15.89 -13.02 20.94
N LEU A 33 15.64 -13.00 19.63
CA LEU A 33 16.26 -12.05 18.70
C LEU A 33 15.52 -10.70 18.59
N ILE A 34 14.35 -10.60 19.23
CA ILE A 34 13.48 -9.42 19.09
C ILE A 34 13.48 -8.65 20.40
N GLY A 35 14.23 -7.55 20.43
CA GLY A 35 14.39 -6.73 21.62
C GLY A 35 13.20 -5.84 21.94
N THR A 36 12.50 -5.32 20.91
CA THR A 36 11.40 -4.37 21.06
C THR A 36 10.25 -4.64 20.09
N LEU A 37 9.06 -4.11 20.41
CA LEU A 37 7.92 -4.13 19.50
C LEU A 37 8.22 -3.41 18.17
N ASN A 38 9.05 -2.36 18.22
CA ASN A 38 9.48 -1.64 17.04
C ASN A 38 10.28 -2.54 16.10
N ASP A 39 11.20 -3.34 16.63
CA ASP A 39 11.97 -4.30 15.84
C ASP A 39 11.07 -5.28 15.10
N PHE A 40 10.00 -5.73 15.76
CA PHE A 40 9.05 -6.63 15.13
C PHE A 40 8.25 -5.98 13.99
N LEU A 41 7.65 -4.82 14.24
CA LEU A 41 6.83 -4.13 13.23
C LEU A 41 7.63 -3.85 11.98
N ILE A 42 8.89 -3.48 12.12
CA ILE A 42 9.78 -3.17 11.03
C ILE A 42 10.21 -4.46 10.31
N ARG A 43 10.61 -5.50 11.04
CA ARG A 43 11.02 -6.80 10.47
C ARG A 43 9.88 -7.52 9.76
N SER A 44 8.64 -7.38 10.25
CA SER A 44 7.47 -8.03 9.64
C SER A 44 7.10 -7.45 8.28
N PHE A 45 7.55 -6.24 7.95
CA PHE A 45 7.07 -5.55 6.78
C PHE A 45 8.12 -5.26 5.70
N PHE A 46 9.37 -5.27 5.90
CA PHE A 46 10.47 -5.06 4.94
C PHE A 46 11.76 -4.71 5.69
N ASP A 47 12.35 -5.67 6.36
CA ASP A 47 13.69 -5.48 6.91
C ASP A 47 14.73 -5.89 5.84
N GLN A 48 15.41 -4.90 5.31
CA GLN A 48 16.50 -5.09 4.37
C GLN A 48 17.60 -6.01 4.94
N ARG A 49 17.86 -5.95 6.26
CA ARG A 49 18.84 -6.83 6.93
C ARG A 49 18.38 -8.29 6.92
N THR A 50 17.09 -8.54 7.10
CA THR A 50 16.53 -9.88 7.00
C THR A 50 16.71 -10.43 5.59
N TYR A 51 16.53 -9.61 4.56
CA TYR A 51 16.76 -10.02 3.17
C TYR A 51 18.23 -10.27 2.88
N SER A 52 19.16 -9.47 3.40
CA SER A 52 20.59 -9.64 3.19
C SER A 52 21.16 -10.90 3.85
N THR A 53 20.58 -11.32 4.98
CA THR A 53 20.99 -12.53 5.71
C THR A 53 20.26 -13.79 5.24
N ALA A 54 19.09 -13.66 4.62
CA ALA A 54 18.23 -14.78 4.24
C ALA A 54 18.70 -15.56 2.99
N GLY A 55 19.64 -15.02 2.19
CA GLY A 55 20.18 -15.66 1.00
C GLY A 55 19.08 -16.17 0.05
N GLN A 56 18.97 -17.50 -0.12
CA GLN A 56 17.96 -18.11 -1.00
C GLN A 56 16.50 -17.90 -0.54
N HIS A 57 16.27 -17.59 0.72
CA HIS A 57 14.93 -17.31 1.25
C HIS A 57 14.48 -15.86 1.03
N ALA A 58 15.36 -14.97 0.56
CA ALA A 58 15.03 -13.56 0.33
C ALA A 58 13.84 -13.39 -0.63
N LEU A 59 13.79 -14.17 -1.70
CA LEU A 59 12.67 -14.15 -2.64
C LEU A 59 11.35 -14.58 -2.00
N LEU A 60 11.38 -15.61 -1.16
CA LEU A 60 10.16 -16.07 -0.46
C LEU A 60 9.62 -14.99 0.48
N LEU A 61 10.50 -14.38 1.27
CA LEU A 61 10.15 -13.27 2.15
C LEU A 61 9.59 -12.07 1.36
N ALA A 62 10.18 -11.78 0.19
CA ALA A 62 9.69 -10.75 -0.70
C ALA A 62 8.26 -11.04 -1.16
N PHE A 63 7.96 -12.27 -1.59
CA PHE A 63 6.62 -12.67 -1.99
C PHE A 63 5.63 -12.59 -0.83
N GLU A 64 5.99 -13.03 0.36
CA GLU A 64 5.15 -12.90 1.55
C GLU A 64 4.79 -11.44 1.84
N SER A 65 5.79 -10.56 1.82
CA SER A 65 5.58 -9.12 2.04
C SER A 65 4.75 -8.46 0.94
N MET A 66 4.88 -8.90 -0.32
CA MET A 66 4.07 -8.43 -1.44
C MET A 66 2.61 -8.86 -1.35
N ALA A 67 2.33 -10.01 -0.75
CA ALA A 67 1.01 -10.63 -0.79
C ALA A 67 -0.08 -9.72 -0.20
N ILE A 68 0.23 -8.91 0.81
CA ILE A 68 -0.70 -7.95 1.42
C ILE A 68 -1.14 -6.90 0.40
N PHE A 69 -0.18 -6.33 -0.32
CA PHE A 69 -0.44 -5.28 -1.31
C PHE A 69 -1.14 -5.84 -2.55
N LEU A 70 -0.75 -7.05 -2.99
CA LEU A 70 -1.42 -7.76 -4.07
C LEU A 70 -2.87 -8.05 -3.72
N PHE A 71 -3.12 -8.56 -2.53
CA PHE A 71 -4.47 -8.84 -2.05
C PHE A 71 -5.34 -7.58 -2.06
N PHE A 72 -4.82 -6.47 -1.52
CA PHE A 72 -5.52 -5.20 -1.57
C PHE A 72 -5.78 -4.76 -3.02
N SER A 73 -4.76 -4.81 -3.85
CA SER A 73 -4.86 -4.42 -5.27
C SER A 73 -5.87 -5.26 -6.05
N PHE A 74 -5.95 -6.57 -5.83
CA PHE A 74 -6.94 -7.43 -6.51
C PHE A 74 -8.37 -7.11 -6.11
N ILE A 75 -8.61 -6.72 -4.85
CA ILE A 75 -9.97 -6.42 -4.38
C ILE A 75 -10.42 -5.01 -4.78
N TRP A 76 -9.53 -4.01 -4.66
CA TRP A 76 -9.87 -2.59 -4.84
C TRP A 76 -9.27 -1.96 -6.10
N GLY A 77 -8.29 -2.60 -6.73
CA GLY A 77 -7.57 -2.05 -7.87
C GLY A 77 -8.41 -1.81 -9.13
N ALA A 78 -9.64 -2.33 -9.21
CA ALA A 78 -10.55 -2.06 -10.30
C ALA A 78 -11.88 -1.42 -9.85
N ASP A 79 -12.00 -1.01 -8.59
CA ASP A 79 -13.29 -0.53 -8.05
C ASP A 79 -13.71 0.82 -8.68
N ILE A 80 -12.77 1.75 -8.89
CA ILE A 80 -13.05 3.02 -9.59
C ILE A 80 -13.45 2.76 -11.04
N TYR A 81 -12.69 1.92 -11.74
CA TYR A 81 -13.00 1.52 -13.12
C TYR A 81 -14.40 0.91 -13.24
N ARG A 82 -14.77 -0.04 -12.37
CA ARG A 82 -16.08 -0.68 -12.36
C ARG A 82 -17.19 0.32 -12.10
N GLU A 83 -17.01 1.23 -11.14
CA GLU A 83 -18.00 2.26 -10.83
C GLU A 83 -18.18 3.23 -12.00
N MET A 84 -17.08 3.59 -12.67
CA MET A 84 -17.12 4.42 -13.88
C MET A 84 -17.83 3.71 -15.03
N HIS A 85 -17.56 2.42 -15.23
CA HIS A 85 -18.18 1.66 -16.32
C HIS A 85 -19.65 1.37 -16.08
N THR A 86 -20.08 1.10 -14.83
CA THR A 86 -21.48 0.77 -14.52
C THR A 86 -22.36 1.99 -14.35
N ARG A 87 -21.85 3.06 -13.77
CA ARG A 87 -22.62 4.27 -13.44
C ARG A 87 -22.23 5.49 -14.28
N GLY A 88 -21.09 5.42 -14.96
CA GLY A 88 -20.53 6.55 -15.70
C GLY A 88 -21.50 7.17 -16.68
N ILE A 89 -22.23 6.37 -17.45
CA ILE A 89 -23.23 6.85 -18.42
C ILE A 89 -24.29 7.72 -17.73
N TYR A 90 -24.80 7.28 -16.58
CA TYR A 90 -25.82 8.03 -15.84
C TYR A 90 -25.26 9.29 -15.17
N VAL A 91 -24.01 9.23 -14.69
CA VAL A 91 -23.37 10.34 -14.00
C VAL A 91 -22.94 11.40 -15.01
N VAL A 92 -22.35 11.00 -16.15
CA VAL A 92 -21.91 11.92 -17.20
C VAL A 92 -23.06 12.76 -17.76
N THR A 93 -24.27 12.19 -17.81
CA THR A 93 -25.47 12.92 -18.30
C THR A 93 -26.12 13.82 -17.26
N ARG A 94 -25.95 13.57 -15.97
CA ARG A 94 -26.66 14.26 -14.88
C ARG A 94 -25.80 15.13 -13.97
N VAL A 95 -24.50 14.85 -13.85
CA VAL A 95 -23.61 15.57 -12.93
C VAL A 95 -22.91 16.71 -13.65
N ARG A 96 -23.15 17.94 -13.14
CA ARG A 96 -22.58 19.18 -13.69
C ARG A 96 -21.04 19.27 -13.47
N HIS A 97 -20.53 18.65 -12.40
CA HIS A 97 -19.12 18.68 -12.01
C HIS A 97 -18.52 17.28 -11.93
N LYS A 98 -18.12 16.72 -13.06
CA LYS A 98 -17.55 15.37 -13.20
C LYS A 98 -16.29 15.17 -12.35
N GLY A 99 -15.42 16.20 -12.26
CA GLY A 99 -14.20 16.13 -11.44
C GLY A 99 -14.47 15.89 -9.96
N TRP A 100 -15.57 16.41 -9.43
CA TRP A 100 -15.97 16.17 -8.06
C TRP A 100 -16.34 14.70 -7.80
N TRP A 101 -17.05 14.09 -8.73
CA TRP A 101 -17.40 12.68 -8.63
C TRP A 101 -16.17 11.75 -8.66
N ILE A 102 -15.20 12.04 -9.54
CA ILE A 102 -13.92 11.28 -9.56
C ILE A 102 -13.20 11.45 -8.23
N ALA A 103 -13.11 12.67 -7.70
CA ALA A 103 -12.49 12.93 -6.40
C ALA A 103 -13.19 12.17 -5.25
N GLU A 104 -14.52 12.04 -5.31
CA GLU A 104 -15.29 11.24 -4.35
C GLU A 104 -14.93 9.75 -4.42
N LEU A 105 -14.79 9.19 -5.62
CA LEU A 105 -14.37 7.79 -5.82
C LEU A 105 -12.96 7.54 -5.29
N VAL A 106 -12.03 8.45 -5.58
CA VAL A 106 -10.66 8.36 -5.06
C VAL A 106 -10.64 8.52 -3.53
N GLY A 107 -11.43 9.45 -2.99
CA GLY A 107 -11.60 9.62 -1.55
C GLY A 107 -12.19 8.39 -0.87
N LYS A 108 -13.10 7.67 -1.53
CA LYS A 108 -13.63 6.40 -1.05
C LYS A 108 -12.53 5.33 -1.01
N LEU A 109 -11.76 5.18 -2.09
CA LEU A 109 -10.63 4.24 -2.15
C LEU A 109 -9.60 4.55 -1.04
N ALA A 110 -9.27 5.83 -0.83
CA ALA A 110 -8.35 6.25 0.23
C ALA A 110 -8.87 5.87 1.63
N LYS A 111 -10.15 6.07 1.91
CA LYS A 111 -10.78 5.66 3.18
C LYS A 111 -10.74 4.15 3.37
N GLU A 112 -11.04 3.37 2.34
CA GLU A 112 -11.00 1.91 2.38
C GLU A 112 -9.55 1.41 2.61
N ALA A 113 -8.56 2.01 1.95
CA ALA A 113 -7.15 1.71 2.18
C ALA A 113 -6.71 2.05 3.62
N ALA A 114 -7.13 3.20 4.15
CA ALA A 114 -6.81 3.59 5.52
C ALA A 114 -7.42 2.62 6.55
N VAL A 115 -8.70 2.28 6.40
CA VAL A 115 -9.38 1.32 7.29
C VAL A 115 -8.72 -0.06 7.23
N PHE A 116 -8.41 -0.54 6.03
CA PHE A 116 -7.71 -1.81 5.82
C PHE A 116 -6.36 -1.81 6.54
N SER A 117 -5.56 -0.76 6.35
CA SER A 117 -4.21 -0.65 6.93
C SER A 117 -4.24 -0.56 8.46
N ILE A 118 -5.17 0.22 9.03
CA ILE A 118 -5.35 0.31 10.48
C ILE A 118 -5.80 -1.03 11.08
N LEU A 119 -6.75 -1.72 10.44
CA LEU A 119 -7.21 -3.02 10.90
C LEU A 119 -6.09 -4.06 10.83
N TYR A 120 -5.37 -4.11 9.71
CA TYR A 120 -4.25 -5.03 9.53
C TYR A 120 -3.16 -4.80 10.59
N SER A 121 -2.67 -3.56 10.71
CA SER A 121 -1.63 -3.20 11.69
C SER A 121 -2.11 -3.41 13.13
N GLY A 122 -3.38 -3.14 13.43
CA GLY A 122 -3.95 -3.34 14.77
C GLY A 122 -4.02 -4.82 15.17
N VAL A 123 -4.43 -5.68 14.24
CA VAL A 123 -4.46 -7.14 14.47
C VAL A 123 -3.03 -7.67 14.62
N THR A 124 -2.10 -7.23 13.80
CA THR A 124 -0.68 -7.58 13.90
C THR A 124 -0.13 -7.22 15.27
N LEU A 125 -0.36 -6.00 15.73
CA LEU A 125 0.08 -5.53 17.03
C LEU A 125 -0.54 -6.34 18.19
N PHE A 126 -1.83 -6.66 18.07
CA PHE A 126 -2.55 -7.46 19.06
C PHE A 126 -1.99 -8.87 19.16
N LEU A 127 -1.80 -9.54 18.03
CA LEU A 127 -1.24 -10.90 17.99
C LEU A 127 0.16 -10.92 18.58
N TRP A 128 0.97 -9.94 18.23
CA TRP A 128 2.31 -9.80 18.76
C TRP A 128 2.34 -9.66 20.29
N LYS A 129 1.50 -8.78 20.84
CA LYS A 129 1.37 -8.61 22.28
C LYS A 129 0.95 -9.91 23.00
N MET A 130 0.04 -10.65 22.38
CA MET A 130 -0.41 -11.94 22.93
C MET A 130 0.70 -12.98 22.95
N TYR A 131 1.55 -12.98 21.92
CA TYR A 131 2.58 -14.01 21.73
C TYR A 131 3.85 -13.75 22.56
N THR A 132 4.35 -12.52 22.58
CA THR A 132 5.67 -12.21 23.18
C THR A 132 5.61 -11.68 24.62
N LYS A 133 4.44 -11.25 25.11
CA LYS A 133 4.26 -10.58 26.41
C LYS A 133 5.19 -9.35 26.62
N MET A 134 5.80 -8.82 25.57
CA MET A 134 6.73 -7.70 25.67
C MET A 134 6.02 -6.39 26.10
N PRO A 135 6.70 -5.54 26.90
CA PRO A 135 6.12 -4.26 27.29
C PRO A 135 6.05 -3.30 26.08
N PHE A 136 5.00 -2.49 26.02
CA PHE A 136 4.95 -1.37 25.11
C PHE A 136 5.93 -0.30 25.56
N ASN A 137 6.86 0.07 24.70
CA ASN A 137 7.72 1.23 24.89
C ASN A 137 7.00 2.52 24.45
N GLY A 138 7.47 3.69 24.93
CA GLY A 138 6.88 4.99 24.54
C GLY A 138 6.93 5.28 23.03
N GLU A 139 7.80 4.61 22.28
CA GLU A 139 7.92 4.72 20.82
C GLU A 139 6.95 3.83 20.04
N SER A 140 6.31 2.85 20.70
CA SER A 140 5.43 1.88 20.06
C SER A 140 4.23 2.50 19.31
N PRO A 141 3.55 3.55 19.82
CA PRO A 141 2.47 4.21 19.10
C PRO A 141 2.93 4.87 17.79
N PHE A 142 4.13 5.44 17.81
CA PHE A 142 4.71 6.07 16.63
C PHE A 142 5.05 5.04 15.56
N ALA A 143 5.70 3.94 15.93
CA ALA A 143 5.99 2.83 15.02
C ALA A 143 4.71 2.24 14.43
N PHE A 144 3.67 2.04 15.23
CA PHE A 144 2.36 1.61 14.75
C PHE A 144 1.77 2.56 13.70
N PHE A 145 1.76 3.85 14.00
CA PHE A 145 1.29 4.86 13.07
C PHE A 145 2.05 4.81 11.74
N LEU A 146 3.35 4.67 11.79
CA LEU A 146 4.20 4.64 10.62
C LEU A 146 3.95 3.41 9.75
N VAL A 147 3.83 2.24 10.37
CA VAL A 147 3.49 1.00 9.65
C VAL A 147 2.11 1.10 9.01
N ALA A 148 1.12 1.59 9.76
CA ALA A 148 -0.23 1.79 9.22
C ALA A 148 -0.24 2.81 8.06
N PHE A 149 0.53 3.89 8.19
CA PHE A 149 0.67 4.90 7.12
C PHE A 149 1.37 4.33 5.89
N PHE A 150 2.44 3.57 6.08
CA PHE A 150 3.15 2.89 4.99
C PHE A 150 2.25 1.92 4.23
N LEU A 151 1.53 1.05 4.95
CA LEU A 151 0.57 0.12 4.33
C LEU A 151 -0.54 0.87 3.59
N PHE A 152 -1.05 1.94 4.19
CA PHE A 152 -2.04 2.80 3.56
C PHE A 152 -1.52 3.39 2.25
N LEU A 153 -0.36 4.04 2.30
CA LEU A 153 0.18 4.76 1.15
C LEU A 153 0.49 3.80 -0.01
N THR A 154 1.19 2.70 0.28
CA THR A 154 1.57 1.71 -0.74
C THR A 154 0.34 1.04 -1.35
N SER A 155 -0.61 0.59 -0.52
CA SER A 155 -1.86 -0.03 -0.99
C SER A 155 -2.69 0.94 -1.82
N PHE A 156 -2.82 2.18 -1.37
CA PHE A 156 -3.58 3.22 -2.06
C PHE A 156 -2.95 3.57 -3.40
N LEU A 157 -1.64 3.84 -3.45
CA LEU A 157 -0.94 4.19 -4.69
C LEU A 157 -0.97 3.05 -5.70
N LEU A 158 -0.77 1.80 -5.25
CA LEU A 158 -0.85 0.63 -6.12
C LEU A 158 -2.26 0.45 -6.69
N ALA A 159 -3.31 0.54 -5.85
CA ALA A 159 -4.68 0.45 -6.31
C ALA A 159 -5.07 1.60 -7.26
N LEU A 160 -4.57 2.81 -7.01
CA LEU A 160 -4.78 3.96 -7.88
C LEU A 160 -4.12 3.73 -9.25
N LEU A 161 -2.89 3.23 -9.27
CA LEU A 161 -2.17 2.87 -10.50
C LEU A 161 -2.94 1.81 -11.30
N VAL A 162 -3.36 0.72 -10.64
CA VAL A 162 -4.12 -0.35 -11.29
C VAL A 162 -5.44 0.16 -11.86
N ASN A 163 -6.21 0.96 -11.10
CA ASN A 163 -7.42 1.61 -11.61
C ASN A 163 -7.13 2.49 -12.83
N GLY A 164 -6.03 3.27 -12.79
CA GLY A 164 -5.61 4.09 -13.93
C GLY A 164 -5.35 3.26 -15.18
N ILE A 165 -4.61 2.16 -15.06
CA ILE A 165 -4.34 1.27 -16.19
C ILE A 165 -5.63 0.59 -16.67
N CYS A 166 -6.52 0.17 -15.76
CA CYS A 166 -7.79 -0.45 -16.12
C CYS A 166 -8.68 0.46 -16.97
N ILE A 167 -8.66 1.77 -16.72
CA ILE A 167 -9.45 2.76 -17.49
C ILE A 167 -9.00 2.83 -18.95
N TYR A 168 -7.69 2.64 -19.22
CA TYR A 168 -7.15 2.69 -20.58
C TYR A 168 -7.07 1.33 -21.28
N THR A 169 -7.17 0.22 -20.53
CA THR A 169 -6.94 -1.11 -21.08
C THR A 169 -8.04 -2.10 -20.65
N SER A 170 -7.75 -2.92 -19.66
CA SER A 170 -8.68 -3.90 -19.07
C SER A 170 -8.30 -4.22 -17.62
N VAL A 171 -9.25 -4.80 -16.89
CA VAL A 171 -9.01 -5.24 -15.50
C VAL A 171 -7.87 -6.27 -15.42
N LYS A 172 -7.80 -7.18 -16.39
CA LYS A 172 -6.72 -8.19 -16.44
C LYS A 172 -5.36 -7.53 -16.63
N THR A 173 -5.23 -6.65 -17.62
CA THR A 173 -3.99 -5.92 -17.90
C THR A 173 -3.58 -5.05 -16.72
N GLY A 174 -4.52 -4.31 -16.13
CA GLY A 174 -4.24 -3.47 -14.96
C GLY A 174 -3.71 -4.27 -13.78
N SER A 175 -4.32 -5.43 -13.47
CA SER A 175 -3.86 -6.29 -12.37
C SER A 175 -2.47 -6.88 -12.63
N ILE A 176 -2.19 -7.33 -13.86
CA ILE A 176 -0.89 -7.86 -14.25
C ILE A 176 0.19 -6.75 -14.14
N CYS A 177 -0.06 -5.59 -14.72
CA CYS A 177 0.88 -4.46 -14.63
C CYS A 177 1.13 -4.03 -13.19
N GLY A 178 0.08 -3.96 -12.36
CA GLY A 178 0.22 -3.65 -10.93
C GLY A 178 1.10 -4.65 -10.19
N THR A 179 0.97 -5.95 -10.50
CA THR A 179 1.82 -7.00 -9.95
C THR A 179 3.29 -6.82 -10.36
N PHE A 180 3.55 -6.51 -11.64
CA PHE A 180 4.92 -6.26 -12.11
C PHE A 180 5.53 -5.01 -11.50
N VAL A 181 4.76 -3.93 -11.35
CA VAL A 181 5.24 -2.71 -10.69
C VAL A 181 5.58 -3.01 -9.23
N LEU A 182 4.72 -3.70 -8.50
CA LEU A 182 5.01 -4.08 -7.11
C LEU A 182 6.25 -4.95 -7.01
N LEU A 183 6.39 -5.94 -7.91
CA LEU A 183 7.59 -6.78 -7.96
C LEU A 183 8.85 -5.94 -8.20
N ALA A 184 8.80 -4.98 -9.12
CA ALA A 184 9.93 -4.09 -9.40
C ALA A 184 10.30 -3.23 -8.17
N LEU A 185 9.29 -2.69 -7.45
CA LEU A 185 9.50 -1.92 -6.23
C LEU A 185 10.17 -2.77 -5.12
N VAL A 186 9.73 -4.01 -4.95
CA VAL A 186 10.32 -4.94 -3.97
C VAL A 186 11.73 -5.35 -4.36
N MET A 187 11.95 -5.66 -5.64
CA MET A 187 13.28 -6.01 -6.15
C MET A 187 14.27 -4.86 -6.03
N GLU A 188 13.81 -3.62 -6.14
CA GLU A 188 14.62 -2.44 -5.87
C GLU A 188 15.06 -2.39 -4.41
N VAL A 189 14.16 -2.61 -3.45
CA VAL A 189 14.49 -2.64 -2.02
C VAL A 189 15.53 -3.72 -1.72
N ILE A 190 15.35 -4.92 -2.25
CA ILE A 190 16.26 -6.04 -2.02
C ILE A 190 17.61 -5.81 -2.72
N GLY A 191 17.58 -5.30 -3.94
CA GLY A 191 18.77 -5.13 -4.76
C GLY A 191 19.60 -3.89 -4.44
N TYR A 192 19.08 -2.97 -3.66
CA TYR A 192 19.71 -1.68 -3.39
C TYR A 192 21.15 -1.82 -2.85
N ASP A 193 21.34 -2.72 -1.90
CA ASP A 193 22.67 -2.98 -1.30
C ASP A 193 23.47 -4.06 -2.03
N GLN A 194 22.83 -4.92 -2.82
CA GLN A 194 23.46 -6.08 -3.42
C GLN A 194 23.98 -5.85 -4.83
N ILE A 195 23.41 -4.87 -5.56
CA ILE A 195 23.79 -4.61 -6.96
C ILE A 195 24.58 -3.30 -7.04
N PRO A 196 25.93 -3.38 -7.27
CA PRO A 196 26.75 -2.19 -7.46
C PRO A 196 26.24 -1.36 -8.63
N GLY A 197 25.79 -0.14 -8.35
CA GLY A 197 25.27 0.79 -9.34
C GLY A 197 23.76 0.98 -9.34
N LEU A 198 22.96 0.08 -8.75
CA LEU A 198 21.51 0.31 -8.56
C LEU A 198 21.26 1.49 -7.62
N GLY A 199 22.08 1.65 -6.58
CA GLY A 199 22.06 2.81 -5.69
C GLY A 199 22.35 4.16 -6.35
N ARG A 200 22.76 4.17 -7.62
CA ARG A 200 22.92 5.41 -8.41
C ARG A 200 21.63 5.88 -9.04
N ILE A 201 20.57 5.05 -9.10
CA ILE A 201 19.25 5.45 -9.59
C ILE A 201 18.44 6.03 -8.43
N TYR A 202 18.96 7.07 -7.82
CA TYR A 202 18.34 7.76 -6.67
C TYR A 202 16.88 8.14 -6.89
N VAL A 203 16.46 8.40 -8.13
CA VAL A 203 15.09 8.83 -8.44
C VAL A 203 14.07 7.74 -8.12
N LEU A 204 14.36 6.47 -8.46
CA LEU A 204 13.47 5.35 -8.15
C LEU A 204 13.36 5.13 -6.64
N HIS A 205 14.47 5.26 -5.93
CA HIS A 205 14.53 5.14 -4.47
C HIS A 205 13.60 6.15 -3.77
N TYR A 206 13.59 7.39 -4.21
CA TYR A 206 12.72 8.41 -3.65
C TYR A 206 11.24 8.21 -4.00
N LEU A 207 10.93 7.56 -5.12
CA LEU A 207 9.57 7.28 -5.55
C LEU A 207 8.99 6.00 -4.95
N ASN A 208 9.83 5.14 -4.37
CA ASN A 208 9.41 3.86 -3.83
C ASN A 208 8.94 3.99 -2.37
N PRO A 209 7.62 3.90 -2.09
CA PRO A 209 7.11 4.03 -0.72
C PRO A 209 7.58 2.88 0.19
N LEU A 210 8.05 1.76 -0.37
CA LEU A 210 8.56 0.63 0.41
C LEU A 210 9.85 0.98 1.16
N PHE A 211 10.61 1.98 0.71
CA PHE A 211 11.77 2.48 1.43
C PHE A 211 11.45 3.20 2.73
N LEU A 212 10.20 3.62 2.94
CA LEU A 212 9.80 4.26 4.18
C LEU A 212 10.10 3.40 5.42
N CYS A 213 9.94 2.08 5.30
CA CYS A 213 10.26 1.16 6.39
C CYS A 213 11.75 1.11 6.72
N ASN A 214 12.63 1.18 5.73
CA ASN A 214 14.08 1.15 5.94
C ASN A 214 14.61 2.43 6.60
N LEU A 215 13.95 3.56 6.39
CA LEU A 215 14.35 4.84 6.98
C LEU A 215 14.23 4.88 8.50
N PHE A 216 13.39 4.01 9.09
CA PHE A 216 13.20 3.97 10.54
C PHE A 216 14.42 3.47 11.31
N TYR A 217 15.20 2.58 10.72
CA TYR A 217 16.36 2.02 11.40
C TYR A 217 17.55 2.94 11.48
N GLU A 218 17.69 3.84 10.52
CA GLU A 218 18.97 4.52 10.32
C GLU A 218 18.97 6.00 10.69
N LYS A 219 17.79 6.62 10.96
CA LYS A 219 17.74 8.08 11.03
C LYS A 219 16.96 8.62 12.23
N SER A 220 17.34 9.84 12.62
CA SER A 220 16.68 10.60 13.68
C SER A 220 15.19 10.86 13.39
N PRO A 221 14.34 11.03 14.42
CA PRO A 221 12.90 11.32 14.24
C PRO A 221 12.60 12.48 13.31
N ASP A 222 13.44 13.52 13.29
CA ASP A 222 13.26 14.69 12.43
C ASP A 222 13.39 14.35 10.94
N VAL A 223 14.34 13.46 10.59
CA VAL A 223 14.54 12.98 9.23
C VAL A 223 13.34 12.14 8.79
N VAL A 224 12.82 11.29 9.68
CA VAL A 224 11.63 10.49 9.42
C VAL A 224 10.40 11.37 9.16
N ALA A 225 10.23 12.43 9.97
CA ALA A 225 9.15 13.39 9.77
C ALA A 225 9.23 14.08 8.40
N GLY A 226 10.42 14.46 7.97
CA GLY A 226 10.65 15.03 6.63
C GLY A 226 10.24 14.08 5.51
N TRP A 227 10.58 12.81 5.61
CA TRP A 227 10.18 11.78 4.65
C TRP A 227 8.68 11.51 4.64
N LEU A 228 8.01 11.54 5.79
CA LEU A 228 6.55 11.43 5.86
C LEU A 228 5.87 12.55 5.09
N VAL A 229 6.31 13.79 5.30
CA VAL A 229 5.79 14.96 4.57
C VAL A 229 6.01 14.77 3.06
N TYR A 230 7.19 14.34 2.63
CA TYR A 230 7.50 14.07 1.24
C TYR A 230 6.54 13.03 0.63
N TYR A 231 6.32 11.89 1.29
CA TYR A 231 5.42 10.85 0.79
C TYR A 231 3.95 11.26 0.81
N ILE A 232 3.52 12.13 1.72
CA ILE A 232 2.18 12.74 1.67
C ILE A 232 2.03 13.58 0.39
N PHE A 233 3.01 14.43 0.08
CA PHE A 233 3.01 15.21 -1.16
C PHE A 233 3.03 14.33 -2.41
N LEU A 234 3.81 13.25 -2.41
CA LEU A 234 3.84 12.27 -3.50
C LEU A 234 2.45 11.64 -3.71
N GLY A 235 1.79 11.23 -2.63
CA GLY A 235 0.43 10.68 -2.67
C GLY A 235 -0.59 11.68 -3.21
N LEU A 236 -0.52 12.94 -2.78
CA LEU A 236 -1.39 14.01 -3.27
C LEU A 236 -1.13 14.30 -4.76
N ALA A 237 0.13 14.37 -5.18
CA ALA A 237 0.50 14.57 -6.58
C ALA A 237 0.01 13.42 -7.47
N ALA A 238 0.22 12.17 -7.07
CA ALA A 238 -0.28 11.00 -7.79
C ALA A 238 -1.81 11.02 -7.92
N THR A 239 -2.52 11.41 -6.86
CA THR A 239 -3.97 11.55 -6.85
C THR A 239 -4.43 12.65 -7.81
N ALA A 240 -3.77 13.80 -7.81
CA ALA A 240 -4.08 14.90 -8.71
C ALA A 240 -3.85 14.51 -10.18
N ILE A 241 -2.72 13.87 -10.49
CA ILE A 241 -2.42 13.36 -11.83
C ILE A 241 -3.48 12.36 -12.27
N PHE A 242 -3.84 11.39 -11.42
CA PHE A 242 -4.90 10.43 -11.71
C PHE A 242 -6.23 11.13 -12.06
N CYS A 243 -6.67 12.08 -11.24
CA CYS A 243 -7.92 12.83 -11.48
C CYS A 243 -7.89 13.61 -12.80
N ILE A 244 -6.75 14.22 -13.15
CA ILE A 244 -6.57 14.95 -14.41
C ILE A 244 -6.63 13.99 -15.60
N CYS A 245 -5.90 12.87 -15.53
CA CYS A 245 -5.86 11.88 -16.61
C CYS A 245 -7.26 11.29 -16.87
N VAL A 246 -7.97 10.90 -15.81
CA VAL A 246 -9.33 10.33 -15.94
C VAL A 246 -10.30 11.35 -16.53
N LYS A 247 -10.23 12.62 -16.11
CA LYS A 247 -11.07 13.69 -16.67
C LYS A 247 -10.82 13.90 -18.16
N GLN A 248 -9.57 13.84 -18.61
CA GLN A 248 -9.23 13.97 -20.03
C GLN A 248 -9.77 12.81 -20.88
N THR A 249 -9.73 11.59 -20.35
CA THR A 249 -10.25 10.41 -21.05
C THR A 249 -11.75 10.48 -21.26
N GLU A 250 -12.50 10.95 -20.27
CA GLU A 250 -13.96 11.15 -20.40
C GLU A 250 -14.31 12.18 -21.50
N ILE A 251 -13.53 13.22 -21.63
CA ILE A 251 -13.74 14.26 -22.68
C ILE A 251 -13.56 13.63 -24.07
N ARG A 252 -12.59 12.75 -24.26
CA ARG A 252 -12.36 12.07 -25.54
C ARG A 252 -13.49 11.12 -25.91
N LEU A 253 -13.96 10.30 -24.99
CA LEU A 253 -15.07 9.35 -25.22
C LEU A 253 -16.36 10.06 -25.63
N VAL A 254 -16.65 11.24 -25.05
CA VAL A 254 -17.82 12.05 -25.42
C VAL A 254 -17.67 12.72 -26.79
N GLN A 255 -16.44 12.94 -27.28
CA GLN A 255 -16.16 13.52 -28.60
C GLN A 255 -16.22 12.48 -29.72
N GLU A 256 -15.86 11.23 -29.45
CA GLU A 256 -15.91 10.13 -30.43
C GLU A 256 -17.34 9.64 -30.70
N ASP A 257 -18.29 9.86 -29.77
CA ASP A 257 -19.71 9.51 -29.90
C ASP A 257 -20.56 10.61 -30.57
N ARG A 258 -19.94 11.72 -31.06
CA ARG A 258 -20.60 12.79 -31.81
C ARG A 258 -20.16 12.81 -33.27
#